data_89c56ea5d6cc02e95ba7b439eb84bbfc
#
_entry.id   89c56ea5d6cc02e95ba7b439eb84bbfc
#
_cell.length_a   1.000
_cell.length_b   1.000
_cell.length_c   1.000
_cell.angle_alpha   90.00
_cell.angle_beta   90.00
_cell.angle_gamma   90.00
#
_symmetry.space_group_name_H-M   'P 1'
#
loop_
_entity.id
_entity.type
_entity.pdbx_description
1 polymer ?
#
loop_
_entity_poly.entity_id
_entity_poly.type
_entity_poly.pdbx_seq_one_letter_code
_entity_poly.pdbx_strand_id
1 'polypeptide(L)'
;LPVILKKNQFKRTYSSAWWYKLKSGCAVYGVFWDAGKLGGLGDISIRRMDLLNLFWEPGVTDVQDSEHFFCTELVDDAALLRAYPQLEGKLGCGDFSVSRYLYDDRVDTSGKSLVVDWYYHTERGGRKILQYCKFVGETVLYATENDMAVPTETCVVGMDENGQPLTQEVPAGPSMAERGWYDHGRYPFVFDVLFPEEGTPAG
;
A
#
# COMPACT_ATOMS: atom_id res chain seq x y z
N LEU A 1 -10.91 16.93 7.70
CA LEU A 1 -11.34 16.16 6.53
C LEU A 1 -11.44 17.03 5.26
N PRO A 2 -12.16 18.19 5.20
CA PRO A 2 -12.31 18.98 3.96
C PRO A 2 -10.98 19.40 3.32
N VAL A 3 -9.97 19.74 4.13
CA VAL A 3 -8.64 20.14 3.66
C VAL A 3 -7.94 19.01 2.93
N ILE A 4 -7.96 17.79 3.50
CA ILE A 4 -7.37 16.58 2.90
C ILE A 4 -8.03 16.28 1.56
N LEU A 5 -9.35 16.32 1.50
CA LEU A 5 -10.11 16.06 0.27
C LEU A 5 -9.80 17.11 -0.81
N LYS A 6 -9.67 18.39 -0.43
CA LYS A 6 -9.32 19.47 -1.36
C LYS A 6 -7.89 19.30 -1.89
N LYS A 7 -6.91 19.02 -1.03
CA LYS A 7 -5.50 18.78 -1.43
C LYS A 7 -5.39 17.61 -2.42
N ASN A 8 -6.15 16.54 -2.22
CA ASN A 8 -6.17 15.37 -3.09
C ASN A 8 -7.05 15.53 -4.33
N GLN A 9 -7.61 16.72 -4.60
CA GLN A 9 -8.56 16.93 -5.70
C GLN A 9 -9.68 15.85 -5.72
N PHE A 10 -10.17 15.46 -4.55
CA PHE A 10 -11.07 14.31 -4.37
C PHE A 10 -12.31 14.40 -5.25
N LYS A 11 -12.83 15.60 -5.54
CA LYS A 11 -13.97 15.79 -6.44
C LYS A 11 -13.69 15.19 -7.83
N ARG A 12 -12.46 15.32 -8.35
CA ARG A 12 -12.07 14.75 -9.64
C ARG A 12 -11.94 13.22 -9.54
N THR A 13 -11.30 12.74 -8.49
CA THR A 13 -11.19 11.30 -8.22
C THR A 13 -12.57 10.66 -8.07
N TYR A 14 -13.48 11.30 -7.32
CA TYR A 14 -14.85 10.86 -7.14
C TYR A 14 -15.63 10.80 -8.46
N SER A 15 -15.56 11.85 -9.30
CA SER A 15 -16.22 11.85 -10.61
C SER A 15 -15.71 10.72 -11.52
N SER A 16 -14.42 10.45 -11.51
CA SER A 16 -13.83 9.32 -12.25
C SER A 16 -14.29 7.98 -11.67
N ALA A 17 -14.30 7.84 -10.34
CA ALA A 17 -14.74 6.62 -9.66
C ALA A 17 -16.21 6.33 -9.93
N TRP A 18 -17.06 7.36 -9.97
CA TRP A 18 -18.48 7.24 -10.29
C TRP A 18 -18.73 6.60 -11.68
N TRP A 19 -17.95 6.97 -12.69
CA TRP A 19 -18.01 6.36 -14.01
C TRP A 19 -17.68 4.86 -13.98
N TYR A 20 -16.66 4.48 -13.19
CA TYR A 20 -16.33 3.07 -13.03
C TYR A 20 -17.40 2.31 -12.25
N LYS A 21 -17.93 2.90 -11.20
CA LYS A 21 -19.03 2.33 -10.42
C LYS A 21 -20.25 2.00 -11.28
N LEU A 22 -20.60 2.87 -12.23
CA LEU A 22 -21.71 2.61 -13.17
C LEU A 22 -21.42 1.49 -14.16
N LYS A 23 -20.14 1.23 -14.48
CA LYS A 23 -19.75 0.20 -15.45
C LYS A 23 -19.52 -1.17 -14.82
N SER A 24 -18.93 -1.20 -13.64
CA SER A 24 -18.46 -2.42 -12.97
C SER A 24 -19.24 -2.78 -11.69
N GLY A 25 -20.22 -1.97 -11.30
CA GLY A 25 -20.96 -2.14 -10.05
C GLY A 25 -20.23 -1.59 -8.82
N CYS A 26 -18.91 -1.42 -8.88
CA CYS A 26 -18.09 -1.00 -7.75
C CYS A 26 -17.04 0.04 -8.15
N ALA A 27 -16.76 0.98 -7.26
CA ALA A 27 -15.56 1.83 -7.31
C ALA A 27 -14.72 1.58 -6.07
N VAL A 28 -13.40 1.52 -6.23
CA VAL A 28 -12.49 1.33 -5.11
C VAL A 28 -11.58 2.54 -4.96
N TYR A 29 -11.47 3.04 -3.74
CA TYR A 29 -10.55 4.11 -3.36
C TYR A 29 -9.41 3.53 -2.53
N GLY A 30 -8.16 3.85 -2.91
CA GLY A 30 -6.99 3.61 -2.09
C GLY A 30 -6.66 4.87 -1.29
N VAL A 31 -6.42 4.72 0.00
CA VAL A 31 -6.05 5.79 0.93
C VAL A 31 -4.70 5.46 1.54
N PHE A 32 -3.64 6.11 1.07
CA PHE A 32 -2.27 5.78 1.42
C PHE A 32 -1.56 6.95 2.07
N TRP A 33 -0.55 6.66 2.87
CA TRP A 33 0.45 7.64 3.26
C TRP A 33 1.49 7.78 2.14
N ASP A 34 1.72 8.99 1.68
CA ASP A 34 2.72 9.32 0.65
C ASP A 34 3.82 10.16 1.29
N ALA A 35 4.92 9.53 1.62
CA ALA A 35 6.07 10.17 2.27
C ALA A 35 6.77 11.21 1.39
N GLY A 36 6.60 11.16 0.05
CA GLY A 36 7.20 12.12 -0.89
C GLY A 36 6.48 13.46 -0.96
N LYS A 37 5.26 13.56 -0.39
CA LYS A 37 4.51 14.82 -0.37
C LYS A 37 5.09 15.83 0.61
N LEU A 38 4.77 17.11 0.37
CA LEU A 38 5.15 18.23 1.25
C LEU A 38 6.66 18.33 1.53
N GLY A 39 7.48 18.00 0.50
CA GLY A 39 8.94 18.10 0.64
C GLY A 39 9.53 17.03 1.57
N GLY A 40 8.88 15.88 1.71
CA GLY A 40 9.34 14.77 2.55
C GLY A 40 8.64 14.67 3.92
N LEU A 41 7.74 15.61 4.25
CA LEU A 41 6.94 15.52 5.48
C LEU A 41 5.82 14.46 5.39
N GLY A 42 5.45 14.09 4.15
CA GLY A 42 4.37 13.16 3.89
C GLY A 42 2.97 13.80 3.99
N ASP A 43 2.02 13.22 3.28
CA ASP A 43 0.59 13.56 3.40
C ASP A 43 -0.25 12.37 2.89
N ILE A 44 -1.54 12.39 3.19
CA ILE A 44 -2.50 11.41 2.70
C ILE A 44 -2.65 11.53 1.18
N SER A 45 -2.65 10.39 0.49
CA SER A 45 -2.92 10.24 -0.93
C SER A 45 -4.20 9.44 -1.12
N ILE A 46 -5.17 10.00 -1.86
CA ILE A 46 -6.42 9.32 -2.20
C ILE A 46 -6.47 9.15 -3.71
N ARG A 47 -6.57 7.91 -4.17
CA ARG A 47 -6.64 7.60 -5.60
C ARG A 47 -7.70 6.53 -5.88
N ARG A 48 -8.24 6.54 -7.09
CA ARG A 48 -9.08 5.45 -7.56
C ARG A 48 -8.19 4.24 -7.88
N MET A 49 -8.62 3.08 -7.43
CA MET A 49 -8.00 1.80 -7.75
C MET A 49 -8.76 1.11 -8.90
N ASP A 50 -8.07 0.30 -9.66
CA ASP A 50 -8.71 -0.56 -10.65
C ASP A 50 -9.13 -1.86 -9.96
N LEU A 51 -10.42 -2.16 -10.01
CA LEU A 51 -11.00 -3.34 -9.37
C LEU A 51 -10.37 -4.63 -9.90
N LEU A 52 -9.99 -4.66 -11.17
CA LEU A 52 -9.41 -5.84 -11.85
C LEU A 52 -7.99 -6.19 -11.36
N ASN A 53 -7.34 -5.25 -10.67
CA ASN A 53 -6.01 -5.44 -10.10
C ASN A 53 -6.04 -5.71 -8.59
N LEU A 54 -7.22 -5.95 -8.02
CA LEU A 54 -7.41 -6.20 -6.61
C LEU A 54 -7.92 -7.63 -6.40
N PHE A 55 -7.33 -8.32 -5.43
CA PHE A 55 -7.66 -9.70 -5.12
C PHE A 55 -7.78 -9.88 -3.61
N TRP A 56 -8.82 -10.56 -3.18
CA TRP A 56 -9.13 -10.85 -1.79
C TRP A 56 -9.67 -12.26 -1.63
N GLU A 57 -9.88 -12.70 -0.42
CA GLU A 57 -10.38 -14.02 -0.11
C GLU A 57 -11.86 -14.16 -0.55
N PRO A 58 -12.22 -15.26 -1.22
CA PRO A 58 -13.59 -15.48 -1.65
C PRO A 58 -14.54 -15.68 -0.46
N GLY A 59 -15.77 -15.20 -0.61
CA GLY A 59 -16.82 -15.37 0.40
C GLY A 59 -16.87 -14.32 1.51
N VAL A 60 -15.98 -13.31 1.50
CA VAL A 60 -16.06 -12.18 2.44
C VAL A 60 -16.97 -11.09 1.89
N THR A 61 -17.78 -10.50 2.77
CA THR A 61 -18.67 -9.37 2.44
C THR A 61 -17.96 -8.03 2.63
N ASP A 62 -17.18 -7.89 3.71
CA ASP A 62 -16.29 -6.74 3.92
C ASP A 62 -14.86 -7.15 3.62
N VAL A 63 -14.18 -6.37 2.78
CA VAL A 63 -12.76 -6.60 2.47
C VAL A 63 -11.88 -6.60 3.74
N GLN A 64 -12.29 -5.91 4.80
CA GLN A 64 -11.58 -5.87 6.07
C GLN A 64 -11.58 -7.21 6.82
N ASP A 65 -12.49 -8.12 6.46
CA ASP A 65 -12.57 -9.47 7.02
C ASP A 65 -11.69 -10.49 6.28
N SER A 66 -11.15 -10.11 5.11
CA SER A 66 -10.20 -10.95 4.37
C SER A 66 -8.89 -11.09 5.16
N GLU A 67 -8.32 -12.30 5.21
CA GLU A 67 -6.99 -12.51 5.81
C GLU A 67 -5.87 -11.98 4.91
N HIS A 68 -6.08 -12.06 3.58
CA HIS A 68 -5.13 -11.64 2.57
C HIS A 68 -5.78 -10.69 1.56
N PHE A 69 -5.04 -9.65 1.18
CA PHE A 69 -5.45 -8.72 0.15
C PHE A 69 -4.26 -8.39 -0.76
N PHE A 70 -4.45 -8.52 -2.07
CA PHE A 70 -3.41 -8.23 -3.05
C PHE A 70 -3.83 -7.09 -3.96
N CYS A 71 -2.87 -6.23 -4.26
CA CYS A 71 -2.98 -5.21 -5.29
C CYS A 71 -1.85 -5.42 -6.29
N THR A 72 -2.17 -5.45 -7.58
CA THR A 72 -1.18 -5.65 -8.64
C THR A 72 -1.03 -4.41 -9.50
N GLU A 73 0.17 -4.14 -9.96
CA GLU A 73 0.47 -3.02 -10.85
C GLU A 73 1.54 -3.44 -11.86
N LEU A 74 1.31 -3.06 -13.13
CA LEU A 74 2.33 -3.18 -14.18
C LEU A 74 3.23 -1.96 -14.15
N VAL A 75 4.52 -2.18 -13.94
CA VAL A 75 5.53 -1.12 -13.84
C VAL A 75 6.63 -1.37 -14.88
N ASP A 76 7.13 -0.31 -15.50
CA ASP A 76 8.23 -0.39 -16.45
C ASP A 76 9.50 -0.93 -15.77
N ASP A 77 10.15 -1.91 -16.39
CA ASP A 77 11.37 -2.53 -15.91
C ASP A 77 12.49 -1.51 -15.65
N ALA A 78 12.61 -0.51 -16.52
CA ALA A 78 13.58 0.57 -16.33
C ALA A 78 13.30 1.42 -15.09
N ALA A 79 12.03 1.60 -14.72
CA ALA A 79 11.66 2.31 -13.49
C ALA A 79 11.93 1.44 -12.24
N LEU A 80 11.63 0.15 -12.34
CA LEU A 80 11.91 -0.81 -11.27
C LEU A 80 13.40 -0.95 -10.99
N LEU A 81 14.24 -1.07 -12.02
CA LEU A 81 15.70 -1.18 -11.87
C LEU A 81 16.32 0.08 -11.26
N ARG A 82 15.76 1.27 -11.56
CA ARG A 82 16.21 2.52 -10.92
C ARG A 82 15.87 2.57 -9.45
N ALA A 83 14.68 2.09 -9.07
CA ALA A 83 14.23 2.08 -7.68
C ALA A 83 14.84 0.92 -6.87
N TYR A 84 15.04 -0.23 -7.54
CA TYR A 84 15.48 -1.48 -6.91
C TYR A 84 16.56 -2.17 -7.77
N PRO A 85 17.82 -1.72 -7.68
CA PRO A 85 18.94 -2.30 -8.49
C PRO A 85 19.12 -3.81 -8.30
N GLN A 86 18.71 -4.36 -7.16
CA GLN A 86 18.77 -5.81 -6.86
C GLN A 86 17.89 -6.68 -7.77
N LEU A 87 17.04 -6.06 -8.58
CA LEU A 87 16.22 -6.75 -9.59
C LEU A 87 16.94 -7.02 -10.90
N GLU A 88 18.20 -6.56 -11.06
CA GLU A 88 18.96 -6.80 -12.27
C GLU A 88 19.07 -8.30 -12.58
N GLY A 89 18.71 -8.69 -13.79
CA GLY A 89 18.68 -10.09 -14.24
C GLY A 89 17.50 -10.93 -13.70
N LYS A 90 16.57 -10.34 -12.92
CA LYS A 90 15.42 -11.05 -12.34
C LYS A 90 14.08 -10.60 -12.93
N LEU A 91 14.08 -9.51 -13.68
CA LEU A 91 12.87 -9.00 -14.35
C LEU A 91 12.57 -9.82 -15.60
N GLY A 92 11.28 -10.06 -15.86
CA GLY A 92 10.82 -10.84 -17.02
C GLY A 92 11.02 -12.35 -16.91
N CYS A 93 11.50 -12.88 -15.78
CA CYS A 93 11.82 -14.29 -15.59
C CYS A 93 10.74 -15.08 -14.80
N GLY A 94 9.53 -14.57 -14.64
CA GLY A 94 8.49 -15.27 -13.89
C GLY A 94 7.47 -15.94 -14.80
N ASP A 95 7.04 -17.16 -14.45
CA ASP A 95 5.86 -17.87 -14.99
C ASP A 95 4.53 -17.13 -14.77
N PHE A 96 4.57 -15.97 -14.12
CA PHE A 96 3.43 -15.07 -14.04
C PHE A 96 3.19 -14.45 -15.41
N SER A 97 2.36 -15.12 -16.19
CA SER A 97 1.83 -14.56 -17.42
C SER A 97 1.05 -13.29 -17.07
N VAL A 98 1.68 -12.14 -17.25
CA VAL A 98 1.08 -10.82 -17.04
C VAL A 98 -0.22 -10.70 -17.83
N SER A 99 -0.33 -11.39 -18.97
CA SER A 99 -1.55 -11.50 -19.77
C SER A 99 -2.76 -12.10 -19.05
N ARG A 100 -2.57 -12.88 -17.96
CA ARG A 100 -3.68 -13.40 -17.16
C ARG A 100 -4.39 -12.31 -16.35
N TYR A 101 -3.71 -11.21 -16.04
CA TYR A 101 -4.21 -10.12 -15.22
C TYR A 101 -4.59 -8.87 -16.03
N LEU A 102 -4.36 -8.91 -17.35
CA LEU A 102 -4.76 -7.85 -18.26
C LEU A 102 -5.96 -8.33 -19.06
N TYR A 103 -7.10 -7.74 -18.76
CA TYR A 103 -8.34 -7.99 -19.49
C TYR A 103 -8.40 -7.26 -20.83
N ASP A 104 -7.37 -6.49 -21.17
CA ASP A 104 -7.26 -5.78 -22.43
C ASP A 104 -6.01 -6.26 -23.18
N ASP A 105 -6.21 -7.09 -24.20
CA ASP A 105 -5.17 -7.58 -25.12
C ASP A 105 -4.40 -6.48 -25.86
N ARG A 106 -4.84 -5.22 -25.68
CA ARG A 106 -4.21 -4.04 -26.29
C ARG A 106 -3.15 -3.39 -25.41
N VAL A 107 -3.03 -3.80 -24.17
CA VAL A 107 -2.00 -3.27 -23.27
C VAL A 107 -0.65 -3.89 -23.64
N ASP A 108 0.27 -3.05 -24.07
CA ASP A 108 1.67 -3.47 -24.29
C ASP A 108 2.33 -3.80 -22.96
N THR A 109 2.69 -5.06 -22.79
CA THR A 109 3.34 -5.60 -21.58
C THR A 109 4.84 -5.79 -21.77
N SER A 110 5.39 -5.48 -22.95
CA SER A 110 6.81 -5.61 -23.22
C SER A 110 7.62 -4.65 -22.35
N GLY A 111 8.67 -5.16 -21.70
CA GLY A 111 9.51 -4.38 -20.80
C GLY A 111 8.81 -3.89 -19.53
N LYS A 112 7.75 -4.60 -19.10
CA LYS A 112 7.04 -4.35 -17.85
C LYS A 112 7.02 -5.59 -16.99
N SER A 113 7.09 -5.39 -15.69
CA SER A 113 6.95 -6.44 -14.69
C SER A 113 5.77 -6.19 -13.77
N LEU A 114 5.16 -7.29 -13.31
CA LEU A 114 4.07 -7.23 -12.36
C LEU A 114 4.63 -7.04 -10.95
N VAL A 115 4.29 -5.92 -10.35
CA VAL A 115 4.54 -5.64 -8.93
C VAL A 115 3.32 -6.07 -8.15
N VAL A 116 3.53 -6.80 -7.08
CA VAL A 116 2.47 -7.25 -6.17
C VAL A 116 2.66 -6.58 -4.81
N ASP A 117 1.63 -5.90 -4.37
CA ASP A 117 1.49 -5.37 -3.02
C ASP A 117 0.56 -6.31 -2.25
N TRP A 118 1.09 -7.02 -1.29
CA TRP A 118 0.37 -7.98 -0.46
C TRP A 118 0.18 -7.42 0.94
N TYR A 119 -1.06 -7.30 1.34
CA TYR A 119 -1.50 -6.94 2.68
C TYR A 119 -2.08 -8.18 3.35
N TYR A 120 -1.70 -8.42 4.61
CA TYR A 120 -2.19 -9.57 5.36
C TYR A 120 -2.20 -9.27 6.85
N HIS A 121 -2.98 -10.06 7.59
CA HIS A 121 -3.07 -9.90 9.03
C HIS A 121 -2.26 -10.97 9.74
N THR A 122 -1.58 -10.56 10.80
CA THR A 122 -0.91 -11.45 11.75
C THR A 122 -1.42 -11.15 13.15
N GLU A 123 -1.33 -12.12 14.04
CA GLU A 123 -1.70 -11.96 15.45
C GLU A 123 -0.45 -11.87 16.32
N ARG A 124 -0.33 -10.81 17.11
CA ARG A 124 0.71 -10.65 18.11
C ARG A 124 0.12 -10.16 19.41
N GLY A 125 0.32 -10.91 20.50
CA GLY A 125 -0.19 -10.53 21.83
C GLY A 125 -1.71 -10.35 21.89
N GLY A 126 -2.48 -11.10 21.08
CA GLY A 126 -3.95 -10.98 21.00
C GLY A 126 -4.44 -9.76 20.21
N ARG A 127 -3.54 -9.06 19.52
CA ARG A 127 -3.88 -7.93 18.65
C ARG A 127 -3.66 -8.31 17.19
N LYS A 128 -4.66 -8.07 16.34
CA LYS A 128 -4.57 -8.20 14.89
C LYS A 128 -3.74 -7.03 14.34
N ILE A 129 -2.64 -7.34 13.63
CA ILE A 129 -1.69 -6.38 13.08
C ILE A 129 -1.71 -6.52 11.55
N LEU A 130 -1.81 -5.39 10.85
CA LEU A 130 -1.70 -5.37 9.39
C LEU A 130 -0.23 -5.40 8.98
N GLN A 131 0.15 -6.41 8.21
CA GLN A 131 1.46 -6.52 7.58
C GLN A 131 1.38 -6.16 6.10
N TYR A 132 2.51 -5.80 5.53
CA TYR A 132 2.64 -5.43 4.12
C TYR A 132 3.91 -6.02 3.53
N CYS A 133 3.78 -6.61 2.34
CA CYS A 133 4.90 -7.13 1.57
C CYS A 133 4.78 -6.67 0.10
N LYS A 134 5.85 -6.15 -0.45
CA LYS A 134 5.97 -5.80 -1.87
C LYS A 134 6.98 -6.74 -2.53
N PHE A 135 6.59 -7.34 -3.67
CA PHE A 135 7.48 -8.25 -4.39
C PHE A 135 7.27 -8.19 -5.90
N VAL A 136 8.27 -8.67 -6.65
CA VAL A 136 8.25 -8.87 -8.10
C VAL A 136 8.75 -10.26 -8.39
N GLY A 137 7.92 -11.11 -9.01
CA GLY A 137 8.22 -12.53 -9.16
C GLY A 137 8.52 -13.17 -7.80
N GLU A 138 9.70 -13.75 -7.63
CA GLU A 138 10.16 -14.34 -6.37
C GLU A 138 10.98 -13.39 -5.48
N THR A 139 11.18 -12.15 -5.92
CA THR A 139 12.05 -11.21 -5.21
C THR A 139 11.23 -10.27 -4.34
N VAL A 140 11.39 -10.38 -3.02
CA VAL A 140 10.81 -9.46 -2.05
C VAL A 140 11.58 -8.14 -2.08
N LEU A 141 10.86 -7.03 -2.32
CA LEU A 141 11.41 -5.68 -2.35
C LEU A 141 11.35 -5.02 -0.97
N TYR A 142 10.27 -5.26 -0.25
CA TYR A 142 10.04 -4.78 1.11
C TYR A 142 9.06 -5.69 1.83
N ALA A 143 9.27 -5.93 3.11
CA ALA A 143 8.32 -6.58 3.99
C ALA A 143 8.37 -5.95 5.37
N THR A 144 7.21 -5.58 5.92
CA THR A 144 7.13 -5.00 7.27
C THR A 144 7.67 -5.92 8.35
N GLU A 145 7.49 -7.23 8.21
CA GLU A 145 8.02 -8.22 9.17
C GLU A 145 9.55 -8.24 9.26
N ASN A 146 10.23 -7.81 8.20
CA ASN A 146 11.68 -7.72 8.15
C ASN A 146 12.22 -6.36 8.64
N ASP A 147 11.33 -5.36 8.80
CA ASP A 147 11.69 -4.01 9.22
C ASP A 147 11.73 -3.92 10.76
N MET A 148 12.84 -4.37 11.32
CA MET A 148 13.12 -4.35 12.75
C MET A 148 13.69 -3.02 13.23
N ALA A 149 13.82 -2.02 12.36
CA ALA A 149 14.36 -0.71 12.73
C ALA A 149 13.43 -0.02 13.74
N VAL A 150 13.96 0.29 14.89
CA VAL A 150 13.24 1.04 15.92
C VAL A 150 13.38 2.52 15.61
N PRO A 151 12.28 3.27 15.46
CA PRO A 151 12.36 4.71 15.28
C PRO A 151 12.98 5.36 16.52
N THR A 152 13.86 6.32 16.32
CA THR A 152 14.50 7.09 17.40
C THR A 152 14.07 8.54 17.35
N GLU A 153 13.99 9.17 18.51
CA GLU A 153 13.80 10.61 18.65
C GLU A 153 14.95 11.21 19.46
N THR A 154 15.29 12.45 19.17
CA THR A 154 16.32 13.20 19.87
C THR A 154 15.72 13.90 21.08
N CYS A 155 16.05 13.46 22.28
CA CYS A 155 15.63 14.09 23.52
C CYS A 155 16.77 14.92 24.10
N VAL A 156 16.44 16.11 24.65
CA VAL A 156 17.39 16.92 25.42
C VAL A 156 17.48 16.31 26.83
N VAL A 157 18.66 15.80 27.18
CA VAL A 157 18.91 15.12 28.48
C VAL A 157 19.60 16.01 29.49
N GLY A 158 20.08 17.20 29.06
CA GLY A 158 20.76 18.17 29.92
C GLY A 158 21.32 19.35 29.13
N MET A 159 22.10 20.18 29.81
CA MET A 159 22.92 21.22 29.20
C MET A 159 24.38 21.02 29.57
N ASP A 160 25.28 21.33 28.64
CA ASP A 160 26.72 21.34 28.92
C ASP A 160 27.13 22.58 29.73
N GLU A 161 28.42 22.67 30.10
CA GLU A 161 28.98 23.79 30.86
C GLU A 161 28.88 25.14 30.10
N ASN A 162 28.64 25.11 28.80
CA ASN A 162 28.48 26.29 27.94
C ASN A 162 26.99 26.63 27.66
N GLY A 163 26.04 25.93 28.30
CA GLY A 163 24.60 26.11 28.11
C GLY A 163 24.04 25.53 26.80
N GLN A 164 24.78 24.65 26.12
CA GLN A 164 24.29 23.96 24.93
C GLN A 164 23.50 22.70 25.33
N PRO A 165 22.39 22.39 24.63
CA PRO A 165 21.59 21.20 24.95
C PRO A 165 22.38 19.93 24.63
N LEU A 166 22.53 19.06 25.63
CA LEU A 166 23.00 17.70 25.45
C LEU A 166 21.83 16.86 24.95
N THR A 167 21.98 16.28 23.77
CA THR A 167 20.95 15.47 23.13
C THR A 167 21.32 14.01 23.15
N GLN A 168 20.34 13.15 23.36
CA GLN A 168 20.48 11.68 23.27
C GLN A 168 19.37 11.14 22.37
N GLU A 169 19.71 10.18 21.51
CA GLU A 169 18.72 9.41 20.77
C GLU A 169 18.12 8.33 21.68
N VAL A 170 16.80 8.34 21.78
CA VAL A 170 16.02 7.34 22.52
C VAL A 170 15.01 6.67 21.60
N PRO A 171 14.65 5.40 21.85
CA PRO A 171 13.59 4.74 21.09
C PRO A 171 12.28 5.52 21.17
N ALA A 172 11.68 5.84 20.01
CA ALA A 172 10.44 6.61 19.90
C ALA A 172 9.19 5.74 19.75
N GLY A 173 9.37 4.40 19.70
CA GLY A 173 8.25 3.47 19.55
C GLY A 173 8.69 2.08 19.12
N PRO A 174 7.76 1.18 18.84
CA PRO A 174 8.05 -0.14 18.30
C PRO A 174 8.53 -0.07 16.84
N SER A 175 9.24 -1.13 16.40
CA SER A 175 9.60 -1.32 14.99
C SER A 175 8.36 -1.49 14.10
N MET A 176 8.53 -1.36 12.77
CA MET A 176 7.45 -1.63 11.82
C MET A 176 6.98 -3.09 11.90
N ALA A 177 7.88 -4.03 12.16
CA ALA A 177 7.55 -5.44 12.34
C ALA A 177 6.62 -5.68 13.55
N GLU A 178 6.69 -4.85 14.58
CA GLU A 178 5.84 -4.94 15.78
C GLU A 178 4.57 -4.12 15.67
N ARG A 179 4.65 -2.93 15.09
CA ARG A 179 3.52 -2.00 14.94
C ARG A 179 2.60 -2.40 13.79
N GLY A 180 3.18 -2.94 12.71
CA GLY A 180 2.53 -3.17 11.42
C GLY A 180 2.53 -1.95 10.50
N TRP A 181 2.00 -2.13 9.29
CA TRP A 181 2.00 -1.12 8.23
C TRP A 181 1.20 0.13 8.59
N TYR A 182 0.03 -0.06 9.22
CA TYR A 182 -0.82 1.02 9.74
C TYR A 182 -1.31 0.68 11.14
N ASP A 183 -1.24 1.64 12.05
CA ASP A 183 -1.63 1.48 13.46
C ASP A 183 -3.09 1.07 13.65
N HIS A 184 -3.98 1.45 12.71
CA HIS A 184 -5.39 1.10 12.75
C HIS A 184 -5.66 -0.35 12.33
N GLY A 185 -4.67 -1.08 11.77
CA GLY A 185 -4.77 -2.48 11.39
C GLY A 185 -5.78 -2.79 10.27
N ARG A 186 -6.17 -1.79 9.46
CA ARG A 186 -7.13 -1.95 8.37
C ARG A 186 -6.44 -1.84 7.01
N TYR A 187 -6.98 -2.55 6.02
CA TYR A 187 -6.58 -2.37 4.62
C TYR A 187 -6.86 -0.93 4.16
N PRO A 188 -5.95 -0.32 3.39
CA PRO A 188 -6.10 1.06 2.93
C PRO A 188 -7.04 1.18 1.72
N PHE A 189 -8.07 0.34 1.64
CA PHE A 189 -9.00 0.27 0.52
C PHE A 189 -10.44 0.45 1.00
N VAL A 190 -11.20 1.27 0.25
CA VAL A 190 -12.62 1.53 0.50
C VAL A 190 -13.40 1.14 -0.74
N PHE A 191 -14.30 0.18 -0.60
CA PHE A 191 -15.18 -0.28 -1.65
C PHE A 191 -16.50 0.52 -1.59
N ASP A 192 -16.85 1.15 -2.69
CA ASP A 192 -18.09 1.90 -2.89
C ASP A 192 -18.94 1.17 -3.90
N VAL A 193 -19.87 0.36 -3.42
CA VAL A 193 -20.67 -0.59 -4.19
C VAL A 193 -22.00 0.03 -4.60
N LEU A 194 -22.47 -0.30 -5.78
CA LEU A 194 -23.78 0.15 -6.27
C LEU A 194 -24.92 -0.73 -5.71
N PHE A 195 -24.71 -2.04 -5.76
CA PHE A 195 -25.62 -3.05 -5.24
C PHE A 195 -24.85 -4.01 -4.36
N PRO A 196 -24.93 -3.85 -3.02
CA PRO A 196 -24.25 -4.77 -2.10
C PRO A 196 -24.81 -6.19 -2.21
N GLU A 197 -23.91 -7.18 -2.28
CA GLU A 197 -24.24 -8.60 -2.23
C GLU A 197 -23.50 -9.28 -1.07
N GLU A 198 -24.11 -10.31 -0.49
CA GLU A 198 -23.43 -11.13 0.53
C GLU A 198 -22.35 -12.00 -0.12
N GLY A 199 -21.20 -12.11 0.54
CA GLY A 199 -20.09 -12.94 0.10
C GLY A 199 -19.16 -12.31 -0.93
N THR A 200 -19.37 -11.01 -1.27
CA THR A 200 -18.42 -10.23 -2.08
C THR A 200 -18.42 -8.75 -1.66
N PRO A 201 -17.25 -8.13 -1.44
CA PRO A 201 -17.15 -6.71 -1.16
C PRO A 201 -17.34 -5.83 -2.41
N ALA A 202 -17.40 -6.43 -3.59
CA ALA A 202 -17.53 -5.71 -4.87
C ALA A 202 -18.97 -5.62 -5.40
N GLY A 203 -19.93 -6.35 -4.82
CA GLY A 203 -21.32 -6.41 -5.26
C GLY A 203 -21.56 -7.29 -6.46
#